data_f025d321c94c4f3590bbde471e730302
#
_entry.id   f025d321c94c4f3590bbde471e730302
#
_cell.length_a   1.000
_cell.length_b   1.000
_cell.length_c   1.000
_cell.angle_alpha   90.00
_cell.angle_beta   90.00
_cell.angle_gamma   90.00
#
_symmetry.space_group_name_H-M   'P 1'
#
loop_
_entity.id
_entity.type
_entity.pdbx_description
1 polymer ?
#
loop_
_entity_poly.entity_id
_entity_poly.type
_entity_poly.pdbx_seq_one_letter_code
_entity_poly.pdbx_strand_id
1 'polypeptide(L)'
;MNNFIKTLLVSLSLFVLTITYSKAWVMDVWTIEGMDAQELSDATAAYKEKAMAGGAKMVNIRSSSKLRGDKPGDTTFVQVYYNNFSDMMSDQMLAAANPDWFASTYGKINQDASSNNAIMANDKPMPEGGAAGQTVAYAFVEITSGINFLLNMPKFQEVMQSAGAKVQVDSLNCATCGESVLPANAMIYFAAANMKDMGEAMDIFASSDIQRWVFANIAPHINITDAGVLAFNN
;
A
#
# COMPACT_ATOMS: atom_id res chain seq x y z
N MET A 1 -28.20 -10.91 42.61
CA MET A 1 -27.41 -10.23 41.56
C MET A 1 -28.28 -9.14 40.96
N ASN A 2 -27.90 -7.90 41.16
CA ASN A 2 -28.72 -6.71 40.95
C ASN A 2 -29.08 -6.55 39.45
N ASN A 3 -30.33 -6.23 39.12
CA ASN A 3 -30.79 -6.03 37.72
C ASN A 3 -29.92 -5.05 36.93
N PHE A 4 -29.32 -4.09 37.64
CA PHE A 4 -28.38 -3.12 37.06
C PHE A 4 -27.13 -3.81 36.50
N ILE A 5 -26.57 -4.81 37.19
CA ILE A 5 -25.37 -5.55 36.71
C ILE A 5 -25.71 -6.42 35.50
N LYS A 6 -26.93 -6.99 35.46
CA LYS A 6 -27.39 -7.76 34.30
C LYS A 6 -27.58 -6.89 33.08
N THR A 7 -28.15 -5.68 33.24
CA THR A 7 -28.34 -4.71 32.15
C THR A 7 -26.98 -4.18 31.64
N LEU A 8 -26.04 -3.92 32.56
CA LEU A 8 -24.68 -3.49 32.19
C LEU A 8 -23.92 -4.57 31.42
N LEU A 9 -24.02 -5.84 31.84
CA LEU A 9 -23.38 -6.96 31.15
C LEU A 9 -24.00 -7.24 29.77
N VAL A 10 -25.33 -7.08 29.62
CA VAL A 10 -26.01 -7.23 28.32
C VAL A 10 -25.67 -6.08 27.40
N SER A 11 -25.60 -4.84 27.90
CA SER A 11 -25.19 -3.71 27.07
C SER A 11 -23.71 -3.77 26.66
N LEU A 12 -22.83 -4.25 27.55
CA LEU A 12 -21.42 -4.46 27.23
C LEU A 12 -21.22 -5.58 26.20
N SER A 13 -21.99 -6.67 26.32
CA SER A 13 -21.95 -7.78 25.35
C SER A 13 -22.54 -7.38 23.98
N LEU A 14 -23.58 -6.55 23.94
CA LEU A 14 -24.08 -5.99 22.67
C LEU A 14 -23.10 -5.02 22.04
N PHE A 15 -22.37 -4.22 22.82
CA PHE A 15 -21.33 -3.32 22.30
C PHE A 15 -20.12 -4.07 21.73
N VAL A 16 -19.77 -5.22 22.30
CA VAL A 16 -18.70 -6.09 21.79
C VAL A 16 -19.12 -6.82 20.50
N LEU A 17 -20.43 -7.07 20.31
CA LEU A 17 -20.96 -7.75 19.13
C LEU A 17 -21.14 -6.82 17.91
N THR A 18 -21.06 -5.51 18.10
CA THR A 18 -21.15 -4.52 16.99
C THR A 18 -19.81 -3.98 16.51
N ILE A 19 -18.69 -4.42 17.08
CA ILE A 19 -17.40 -4.24 16.44
C ILE A 19 -17.38 -5.23 15.26
N THR A 20 -17.98 -4.84 14.15
CA THR A 20 -17.63 -5.42 12.86
C THR A 20 -16.13 -5.15 12.69
N TYR A 21 -15.30 -6.15 12.94
CA TYR A 21 -13.93 -6.13 12.48
C TYR A 21 -14.00 -5.96 10.96
N SER A 22 -13.85 -4.73 10.50
CA SER A 22 -13.49 -4.48 9.11
C SER A 22 -12.22 -5.29 8.88
N LYS A 23 -12.32 -6.37 8.10
CA LYS A 23 -11.15 -7.16 7.79
C LYS A 23 -10.24 -6.23 7.01
N ALA A 24 -9.07 -5.93 7.59
CA ALA A 24 -8.07 -5.17 6.89
C ALA A 24 -7.71 -5.90 5.59
N TRP A 25 -7.79 -5.21 4.46
CA TRP A 25 -7.16 -5.72 3.25
C TRP A 25 -5.64 -5.64 3.39
N VAL A 26 -4.95 -6.49 2.67
CA VAL A 26 -3.51 -6.67 2.78
C VAL A 26 -2.89 -6.50 1.41
N MET A 27 -1.77 -5.80 1.34
CA MET A 27 -0.93 -5.68 0.17
C MET A 27 0.46 -6.26 0.49
N ASP A 28 0.83 -7.30 -0.22
CA ASP A 28 2.18 -7.85 -0.21
C ASP A 28 2.98 -7.15 -1.30
N VAL A 29 3.99 -6.38 -0.90
CA VAL A 29 4.79 -5.54 -1.79
C VAL A 29 6.19 -6.10 -1.92
N TRP A 30 6.56 -6.46 -3.13
CA TRP A 30 7.92 -6.86 -3.49
C TRP A 30 8.61 -5.71 -4.20
N THR A 31 9.70 -5.23 -3.65
CA THR A 31 10.59 -4.27 -4.29
C THR A 31 11.68 -5.05 -5.00
N ILE A 32 11.84 -4.83 -6.30
CA ILE A 32 12.77 -5.57 -7.15
C ILE A 32 13.67 -4.55 -7.84
N GLU A 33 14.99 -4.74 -7.71
CA GLU A 33 16.00 -3.88 -8.33
C GLU A 33 16.72 -4.62 -9.46
N GLY A 34 17.15 -3.91 -10.50
CA GLY A 34 17.95 -4.45 -11.59
C GLY A 34 17.16 -5.24 -12.63
N MET A 35 15.83 -5.02 -12.73
CA MET A 35 14.98 -5.70 -13.70
C MET A 35 14.41 -4.75 -14.74
N ASP A 36 14.23 -5.24 -15.98
CA ASP A 36 13.44 -4.57 -16.99
C ASP A 36 11.96 -4.52 -16.58
N ALA A 37 11.38 -3.32 -16.61
CA ALA A 37 10.01 -3.08 -16.15
C ALA A 37 8.96 -3.79 -17.02
N GLN A 38 9.22 -3.93 -18.34
CA GLN A 38 8.30 -4.61 -19.23
C GLN A 38 8.35 -6.12 -19.02
N GLU A 39 9.55 -6.69 -18.90
CA GLU A 39 9.72 -8.12 -18.60
C GLU A 39 9.05 -8.50 -17.28
N LEU A 40 9.19 -7.66 -16.25
CA LEU A 40 8.52 -7.88 -14.97
C LEU A 40 7.00 -7.78 -15.09
N SER A 41 6.51 -6.81 -15.86
CA SER A 41 5.07 -6.65 -16.12
C SER A 41 4.49 -7.89 -16.80
N ASP A 42 5.16 -8.40 -17.83
CA ASP A 42 4.74 -9.59 -18.58
C ASP A 42 4.77 -10.85 -17.70
N ALA A 43 5.83 -11.01 -16.89
CA ALA A 43 5.93 -12.10 -15.93
C ALA A 43 4.84 -12.04 -14.84
N THR A 44 4.52 -10.83 -14.37
CA THR A 44 3.48 -10.61 -13.38
C THR A 44 2.10 -10.97 -13.94
N ALA A 45 1.80 -10.59 -15.19
CA ALA A 45 0.57 -10.95 -15.86
C ALA A 45 0.45 -12.47 -16.05
N ALA A 46 1.52 -13.12 -16.50
CA ALA A 46 1.55 -14.58 -16.68
C ALA A 46 1.42 -15.34 -15.34
N TYR A 47 2.05 -14.82 -14.27
CA TYR A 47 1.89 -15.40 -12.92
C TYR A 47 0.45 -15.26 -12.43
N LYS A 48 -0.17 -14.09 -12.59
CA LYS A 48 -1.57 -13.85 -12.25
C LYS A 48 -2.49 -14.88 -12.89
N GLU A 49 -2.35 -15.10 -14.18
CA GLU A 49 -3.18 -16.06 -14.93
C GLU A 49 -3.06 -17.47 -14.34
N LYS A 50 -1.83 -17.95 -14.10
CA LYS A 50 -1.58 -19.28 -13.53
C LYS A 50 -2.11 -19.42 -12.12
N ALA A 51 -1.83 -18.44 -11.25
CA ALA A 51 -2.22 -18.47 -9.86
C ALA A 51 -3.75 -18.43 -9.70
N MET A 52 -4.44 -17.57 -10.47
CA MET A 52 -5.90 -17.50 -10.47
C MET A 52 -6.53 -18.78 -10.99
N ALA A 53 -6.00 -19.37 -12.07
CA ALA A 53 -6.45 -20.68 -12.58
C ALA A 53 -6.21 -21.80 -11.56
N GLY A 54 -5.16 -21.69 -10.73
CA GLY A 54 -4.85 -22.63 -9.65
C GLY A 54 -5.65 -22.43 -8.36
N GLY A 55 -6.55 -21.43 -8.32
CA GLY A 55 -7.44 -21.17 -7.18
C GLY A 55 -6.88 -20.20 -6.15
N ALA A 56 -5.92 -19.36 -6.53
CA ALA A 56 -5.42 -18.28 -5.68
C ALA A 56 -6.54 -17.30 -5.29
N LYS A 57 -6.45 -16.78 -4.07
CA LYS A 57 -7.44 -15.88 -3.47
C LYS A 57 -7.06 -14.40 -3.59
N MET A 58 -5.91 -14.10 -4.20
CA MET A 58 -5.53 -12.72 -4.45
C MET A 58 -6.64 -11.99 -5.21
N VAL A 59 -6.94 -10.76 -4.80
CA VAL A 59 -7.89 -9.90 -5.51
C VAL A 59 -7.27 -9.40 -6.79
N ASN A 60 -5.99 -9.02 -6.72
CA ASN A 60 -5.21 -8.56 -7.86
C ASN A 60 -3.71 -8.68 -7.59
N ILE A 61 -2.93 -8.65 -8.67
CA ILE A 61 -1.48 -8.50 -8.66
C ILE A 61 -1.10 -7.53 -9.77
N ARG A 62 -0.13 -6.66 -9.51
CA ARG A 62 0.30 -5.59 -10.42
C ARG A 62 1.77 -5.35 -10.32
N SER A 63 2.33 -4.80 -11.40
CA SER A 63 3.66 -4.23 -11.40
C SER A 63 3.60 -2.72 -11.56
N SER A 64 4.57 -2.03 -10.98
CA SER A 64 4.76 -0.60 -11.16
C SER A 64 6.24 -0.26 -11.18
N SER A 65 6.60 0.78 -11.93
CA SER A 65 7.98 1.25 -12.05
C SER A 65 8.19 2.52 -11.24
N LYS A 66 9.31 2.62 -10.56
CA LYS A 66 9.71 3.84 -9.84
C LYS A 66 10.20 4.87 -10.85
N LEU A 67 9.49 5.97 -10.93
CA LEU A 67 9.79 7.06 -11.87
C LEU A 67 10.68 8.14 -11.24
N ARG A 68 10.59 8.34 -9.92
CA ARG A 68 11.35 9.33 -9.16
C ARG A 68 11.66 8.81 -7.75
N GLY A 69 12.71 9.34 -7.15
CA GLY A 69 13.23 8.94 -5.84
C GLY A 69 14.62 8.34 -5.99
N ASP A 70 15.05 7.55 -5.04
CA ASP A 70 16.31 6.80 -5.15
C ASP A 70 16.20 5.71 -6.22
N LYS A 71 17.22 5.54 -7.06
CA LYS A 71 17.31 4.57 -8.18
C LYS A 71 16.07 4.56 -9.10
N PRO A 72 15.70 5.70 -9.74
CA PRO A 72 14.58 5.72 -10.67
C PRO A 72 14.91 4.89 -11.91
N GLY A 73 13.92 4.12 -12.39
CA GLY A 73 14.07 3.22 -13.54
C GLY A 73 14.65 1.84 -13.20
N ASP A 74 15.46 1.71 -12.15
CA ASP A 74 16.05 0.45 -11.70
C ASP A 74 15.17 -0.30 -10.68
N THR A 75 14.23 0.40 -10.06
CA THR A 75 13.37 -0.17 -9.04
C THR A 75 11.97 -0.38 -9.58
N THR A 76 11.50 -1.59 -9.47
CA THR A 76 10.13 -2.00 -9.79
C THR A 76 9.46 -2.60 -8.55
N PHE A 77 8.14 -2.49 -8.51
CA PHE A 77 7.35 -3.07 -7.44
C PHE A 77 6.35 -4.06 -8.02
N VAL A 78 6.20 -5.19 -7.35
CA VAL A 78 5.07 -6.10 -7.55
C VAL A 78 4.19 -6.01 -6.31
N GLN A 79 2.93 -5.64 -6.49
CA GLN A 79 1.94 -5.52 -5.41
C GLN A 79 0.88 -6.59 -5.59
N VAL A 80 0.70 -7.43 -4.57
CA VAL A 80 -0.34 -8.46 -4.51
C VAL A 80 -1.36 -8.06 -3.46
N TYR A 81 -2.63 -7.98 -3.86
CA TYR A 81 -3.73 -7.50 -3.02
C TYR A 81 -4.60 -8.66 -2.56
N TYR A 82 -4.94 -8.67 -1.27
CA TYR A 82 -5.77 -9.67 -0.61
C TYR A 82 -6.85 -9.03 0.25
N ASN A 83 -8.00 -9.69 0.37
CA ASN A 83 -9.05 -9.23 1.27
C ASN A 83 -8.68 -9.33 2.75
N ASN A 84 -7.69 -10.15 3.10
CA ASN A 84 -7.23 -10.34 4.48
C ASN A 84 -5.93 -11.17 4.53
N PHE A 85 -5.31 -11.23 5.71
CA PHE A 85 -4.09 -12.02 5.95
C PHE A 85 -4.28 -13.52 5.73
N SER A 86 -5.45 -14.09 6.02
CA SER A 86 -5.71 -15.52 5.83
C SER A 86 -5.67 -15.91 4.35
N ASP A 87 -6.19 -15.05 3.46
CA ASP A 87 -6.14 -15.27 2.02
C ASP A 87 -4.70 -15.19 1.51
N MET A 88 -3.92 -14.19 1.97
CA MET A 88 -2.50 -14.07 1.67
C MET A 88 -1.71 -15.31 2.08
N MET A 89 -1.86 -15.76 3.33
CA MET A 89 -1.16 -16.96 3.83
C MET A 89 -1.56 -18.23 3.06
N SER A 90 -2.83 -18.34 2.69
CA SER A 90 -3.33 -19.46 1.87
C SER A 90 -2.66 -19.49 0.49
N ASP A 91 -2.49 -18.33 -0.15
CA ASP A 91 -1.87 -18.24 -1.46
C ASP A 91 -0.36 -18.45 -1.40
N GLN A 92 0.31 -18.02 -0.33
CA GLN A 92 1.73 -18.33 -0.12
C GLN A 92 1.95 -19.85 0.01
N MET A 93 1.08 -20.56 0.74
CA MET A 93 1.13 -22.03 0.84
C MET A 93 0.83 -22.68 -0.52
N LEU A 94 -0.14 -22.15 -1.27
CA LEU A 94 -0.50 -22.64 -2.60
C LEU A 94 0.65 -22.45 -3.60
N ALA A 95 1.30 -21.28 -3.59
CA ALA A 95 2.48 -21.00 -4.41
C ALA A 95 3.65 -21.92 -4.05
N ALA A 96 3.90 -22.18 -2.76
CA ALA A 96 4.92 -23.10 -2.31
C ALA A 96 4.66 -24.56 -2.77
N ALA A 97 3.40 -24.94 -2.87
CA ALA A 97 3.00 -26.26 -3.39
C ALA A 97 3.10 -26.35 -4.94
N ASN A 98 3.21 -25.22 -5.64
CA ASN A 98 3.28 -25.12 -7.09
C ASN A 98 4.49 -24.29 -7.56
N PRO A 99 5.72 -24.71 -7.28
CA PRO A 99 6.93 -23.92 -7.57
C PRO A 99 7.11 -23.61 -9.07
N ASP A 100 6.51 -24.40 -9.94
CA ASP A 100 6.54 -24.19 -11.39
C ASP A 100 5.81 -22.89 -11.82
N TRP A 101 4.89 -22.38 -11.00
CA TRP A 101 4.26 -21.10 -11.31
C TRP A 101 5.27 -19.98 -11.34
N PHE A 102 6.11 -19.90 -10.31
CA PHE A 102 7.16 -18.92 -10.22
C PHE A 102 8.28 -19.19 -11.24
N ALA A 103 8.77 -20.42 -11.32
CA ALA A 103 9.88 -20.81 -12.21
C ALA A 103 9.56 -20.56 -13.68
N SER A 104 8.31 -20.79 -14.12
CA SER A 104 7.91 -20.62 -15.51
C SER A 104 7.59 -19.18 -15.92
N THR A 105 7.42 -18.27 -14.95
CA THR A 105 7.09 -16.85 -15.18
C THR A 105 8.27 -15.94 -14.83
N TYR A 106 8.66 -15.90 -13.56
CA TYR A 106 9.76 -15.07 -13.07
C TYR A 106 11.13 -15.74 -13.19
N GLY A 107 11.21 -17.06 -13.32
CA GLY A 107 12.50 -17.78 -13.37
C GLY A 107 13.36 -17.52 -14.62
N LYS A 108 12.84 -16.78 -15.60
CA LYS A 108 13.58 -16.31 -16.77
C LYS A 108 14.16 -14.91 -16.60
N ILE A 109 13.75 -14.24 -15.54
CA ILE A 109 14.14 -12.88 -15.24
C ILE A 109 15.46 -12.90 -14.50
N ASN A 110 16.26 -11.85 -14.68
CA ASN A 110 17.62 -11.73 -14.21
C ASN A 110 17.82 -12.28 -12.78
N GLN A 111 18.65 -13.32 -12.63
CA GLN A 111 18.93 -13.98 -11.35
C GLN A 111 19.73 -13.10 -10.37
N ASP A 112 20.27 -11.98 -10.85
CA ASP A 112 21.03 -11.02 -10.05
C ASP A 112 20.16 -9.91 -9.44
N ALA A 113 18.85 -9.94 -9.72
CA ALA A 113 17.92 -8.96 -9.15
C ALA A 113 17.79 -9.15 -7.63
N SER A 114 17.98 -8.08 -6.89
CA SER A 114 17.71 -8.07 -5.45
C SER A 114 16.22 -7.84 -5.17
N SER A 115 15.69 -8.49 -4.16
CA SER A 115 14.30 -8.29 -3.76
C SER A 115 14.14 -8.13 -2.26
N ASN A 116 13.25 -7.21 -1.88
CA ASN A 116 12.77 -7.01 -0.52
C ASN A 116 11.25 -7.12 -0.50
N ASN A 117 10.70 -7.57 0.61
CA ASN A 117 9.27 -7.75 0.79
C ASN A 117 8.75 -6.96 1.99
N ALA A 118 7.61 -6.32 1.82
CA ALA A 118 6.89 -5.64 2.90
C ALA A 118 5.40 -5.96 2.83
N ILE A 119 4.77 -6.20 3.98
CA ILE A 119 3.33 -6.44 4.07
C ILE A 119 2.67 -5.21 4.67
N MET A 120 1.74 -4.63 3.92
CA MET A 120 0.96 -3.46 4.32
C MET A 120 -0.50 -3.84 4.51
N ALA A 121 -1.18 -3.16 5.41
CA ALA A 121 -2.59 -3.39 5.68
C ALA A 121 -3.35 -2.08 5.93
N ASN A 122 -4.64 -2.10 5.58
CA ASN A 122 -5.55 -1.00 5.86
C ASN A 122 -6.95 -1.55 6.19
N ASP A 123 -7.64 -0.92 7.13
CA ASP A 123 -9.01 -1.25 7.51
C ASP A 123 -10.08 -0.50 6.70
N LYS A 124 -9.68 0.45 5.86
CA LYS A 124 -10.55 1.14 4.92
C LYS A 124 -10.86 0.26 3.71
N PRO A 125 -11.89 0.60 2.92
CA PRO A 125 -12.14 -0.11 1.67
C PRO A 125 -10.88 -0.16 0.79
N MET A 126 -10.63 -1.33 0.21
CA MET A 126 -9.54 -1.48 -0.77
C MET A 126 -9.75 -0.48 -1.90
N PRO A 127 -8.77 0.34 -2.26
CA PRO A 127 -8.93 1.29 -3.35
C PRO A 127 -9.24 0.54 -4.64
N GLU A 128 -10.27 1.00 -5.35
CA GLU A 128 -10.50 0.62 -6.74
C GLU A 128 -9.37 1.24 -7.57
N GLY A 129 -8.25 0.60 -7.61
CA GLY A 129 -7.13 1.30 -8.17
C GLY A 129 -6.14 0.40 -8.90
N GLY A 130 -5.20 1.07 -9.54
CA GLY A 130 -4.09 0.51 -10.29
C GLY A 130 -4.49 0.15 -11.72
N ALA A 131 -5.33 0.95 -12.34
CA ALA A 131 -5.41 0.93 -13.80
C ALA A 131 -4.05 1.30 -14.41
N ALA A 132 -3.74 0.76 -15.55
CA ALA A 132 -2.55 1.15 -16.31
C ALA A 132 -2.50 2.69 -16.44
N GLY A 133 -1.34 3.27 -16.17
CA GLY A 133 -1.15 4.73 -16.16
C GLY A 133 -1.51 5.44 -14.85
N GLN A 134 -2.12 4.78 -13.87
CA GLN A 134 -2.29 5.34 -12.53
C GLN A 134 -0.92 5.64 -11.93
N THR A 135 -0.81 6.78 -11.28
CA THR A 135 0.43 7.24 -10.67
C THR A 135 0.27 7.39 -9.16
N VAL A 136 1.26 6.93 -8.42
CA VAL A 136 1.29 7.04 -6.96
C VAL A 136 2.58 7.70 -6.53
N ALA A 137 2.47 8.82 -5.81
CA ALA A 137 3.58 9.34 -5.02
C ALA A 137 3.47 8.76 -3.61
N TYR A 138 4.58 8.31 -3.05
CA TYR A 138 4.61 7.68 -1.74
C TYR A 138 5.75 8.20 -0.88
N ALA A 139 5.57 8.09 0.42
CA ALA A 139 6.63 8.24 1.41
C ALA A 139 6.50 7.11 2.44
N PHE A 140 7.56 6.35 2.63
CA PHE A 140 7.70 5.48 3.79
C PHE A 140 8.08 6.32 4.99
N VAL A 141 7.38 6.12 6.09
CA VAL A 141 7.53 6.94 7.28
C VAL A 141 7.60 6.09 8.55
N GLU A 142 8.40 6.56 9.49
CA GLU A 142 8.32 6.16 10.88
C GLU A 142 7.38 7.12 11.59
N ILE A 143 6.25 6.61 12.10
CA ILE A 143 5.29 7.41 12.86
C ILE A 143 5.81 7.52 14.29
N THR A 144 6.07 8.75 14.73
CA THR A 144 6.56 9.09 16.10
C THR A 144 5.42 9.44 17.05
N SER A 145 4.25 9.84 16.53
CA SER A 145 3.05 10.16 17.31
C SER A 145 1.79 9.64 16.61
N GLY A 146 1.43 8.37 16.88
CA GLY A 146 0.39 7.64 16.16
C GLY A 146 -0.99 8.30 16.21
N ILE A 147 -1.45 8.77 17.39
CA ILE A 147 -2.79 9.38 17.52
C ILE A 147 -2.89 10.67 16.70
N ASN A 148 -1.91 11.56 16.81
CA ASN A 148 -1.92 12.83 16.09
C ASN A 148 -1.82 12.61 14.57
N PHE A 149 -1.00 11.65 14.15
CA PHE A 149 -0.90 11.27 12.74
C PHE A 149 -2.25 10.79 12.20
N LEU A 150 -2.88 9.83 12.87
CA LEU A 150 -4.17 9.26 12.45
C LEU A 150 -5.30 10.28 12.41
N LEU A 151 -5.33 11.23 13.35
CA LEU A 151 -6.33 12.30 13.39
C LEU A 151 -6.15 13.35 12.29
N ASN A 152 -4.92 13.53 11.78
CA ASN A 152 -4.61 14.52 10.77
C ASN A 152 -4.62 13.98 9.34
N MET A 153 -4.47 12.67 9.11
CA MET A 153 -4.50 12.11 7.75
C MET A 153 -5.81 12.36 6.99
N PRO A 154 -7.03 12.17 7.58
CA PRO A 154 -8.27 12.54 6.89
C PRO A 154 -8.35 14.03 6.54
N LYS A 155 -7.87 14.90 7.44
CA LYS A 155 -7.83 16.35 7.21
C LYS A 155 -6.85 16.70 6.10
N PHE A 156 -5.76 15.97 5.97
CA PHE A 156 -4.79 16.17 4.89
C PHE A 156 -5.45 15.90 3.53
N GLN A 157 -6.20 14.81 3.41
CA GLN A 157 -7.03 14.54 2.23
C GLN A 157 -7.97 15.70 1.92
N GLU A 158 -8.71 16.21 2.93
CA GLU A 158 -9.65 17.33 2.77
C GLU A 158 -8.95 18.62 2.33
N VAL A 159 -7.79 18.92 2.90
CA VAL A 159 -6.97 20.10 2.55
C VAL A 159 -6.50 20.04 1.10
N MET A 160 -5.99 18.89 0.65
CA MET A 160 -5.55 18.69 -0.72
C MET A 160 -6.72 18.81 -1.71
N GLN A 161 -7.85 18.18 -1.43
CA GLN A 161 -9.05 18.25 -2.26
C GLN A 161 -9.66 19.67 -2.32
N SER A 162 -9.69 20.38 -1.18
CA SER A 162 -10.18 21.76 -1.12
C SER A 162 -9.31 22.73 -1.93
N ALA A 163 -8.02 22.40 -2.08
CA ALA A 163 -7.12 23.14 -2.95
C ALA A 163 -7.22 22.73 -4.43
N GLY A 164 -8.09 21.80 -4.78
CA GLY A 164 -8.35 21.35 -6.14
C GLY A 164 -7.53 20.15 -6.62
N ALA A 165 -6.78 19.49 -5.72
CA ALA A 165 -6.01 18.30 -6.08
C ALA A 165 -6.94 17.12 -6.40
N LYS A 166 -6.70 16.48 -7.55
CA LYS A 166 -7.42 15.27 -7.99
C LYS A 166 -6.67 14.02 -7.58
N VAL A 167 -6.41 13.89 -6.28
CA VAL A 167 -5.71 12.75 -5.70
C VAL A 167 -6.45 12.20 -4.49
N GLN A 168 -6.28 10.90 -4.26
CA GLN A 168 -6.54 10.32 -2.96
C GLN A 168 -5.27 10.42 -2.13
N VAL A 169 -5.36 10.95 -0.92
CA VAL A 169 -4.26 10.97 0.07
C VAL A 169 -4.66 10.05 1.22
N ASP A 170 -3.84 9.07 1.52
CA ASP A 170 -4.10 8.17 2.64
C ASP A 170 -2.80 7.53 3.15
N SER A 171 -2.92 6.64 4.12
CA SER A 171 -1.79 5.89 4.69
C SER A 171 -2.11 4.41 4.81
N LEU A 172 -1.09 3.59 4.67
CA LEU A 172 -1.09 2.16 4.92
C LEU A 172 -0.21 1.87 6.12
N ASN A 173 -0.67 1.02 7.02
CA ASN A 173 0.18 0.52 8.10
C ASN A 173 1.09 -0.58 7.57
N CYS A 174 2.35 -0.57 7.96
CA CYS A 174 3.27 -1.63 7.63
C CYS A 174 3.27 -2.69 8.72
N ALA A 175 2.86 -3.90 8.36
CA ALA A 175 2.81 -5.02 9.30
C ALA A 175 4.16 -5.73 9.47
N THR A 176 5.03 -5.69 8.44
CA THR A 176 6.33 -6.36 8.43
C THR A 176 7.48 -5.50 7.90
N CYS A 177 7.34 -4.18 7.91
CA CYS A 177 8.47 -3.31 7.66
C CYS A 177 9.32 -3.28 8.92
N GLY A 178 10.42 -4.03 8.94
CA GLY A 178 11.40 -3.99 10.01
C GLY A 178 12.64 -3.22 9.60
N GLU A 179 13.54 -2.94 10.55
CA GLU A 179 14.79 -2.19 10.32
C GLU A 179 15.67 -2.79 9.21
N SER A 180 15.51 -4.09 8.91
CA SER A 180 16.27 -4.77 7.86
C SER A 180 15.69 -4.61 6.45
N VAL A 181 14.42 -4.20 6.33
CA VAL A 181 13.73 -4.06 5.04
C VAL A 181 13.45 -2.59 4.72
N LEU A 182 12.77 -1.91 5.63
CA LEU A 182 12.49 -0.49 5.58
C LEU A 182 12.33 0.01 7.02
N PRO A 183 13.10 0.99 7.48
CA PRO A 183 12.94 1.57 8.82
C PRO A 183 11.69 2.47 8.85
N ALA A 184 10.52 1.86 8.63
CA ALA A 184 9.24 2.52 8.53
C ALA A 184 8.18 1.64 9.20
N ASN A 185 7.09 2.25 9.68
CA ASN A 185 5.92 1.55 10.18
C ASN A 185 4.63 1.94 9.44
N ALA A 186 4.74 2.85 8.49
CA ALA A 186 3.64 3.22 7.60
C ALA A 186 4.15 3.75 6.25
N MET A 187 3.24 3.83 5.29
CA MET A 187 3.41 4.52 4.02
C MET A 187 2.30 5.56 3.87
N ILE A 188 2.65 6.80 3.61
CA ILE A 188 1.73 7.83 3.12
C ILE A 188 1.74 7.76 1.60
N TYR A 189 0.59 7.87 0.96
CA TYR A 189 0.52 7.88 -0.49
C TYR A 189 -0.47 8.90 -1.03
N PHE A 190 -0.17 9.35 -2.25
CA PHE A 190 -1.03 10.16 -3.11
C PHE A 190 -1.32 9.32 -4.36
N ALA A 191 -2.56 8.99 -4.62
CA ALA A 191 -2.93 8.23 -5.80
C ALA A 191 -3.70 9.13 -6.78
N ALA A 192 -3.18 9.28 -8.00
CA ALA A 192 -3.78 10.01 -9.10
C ALA A 192 -4.16 9.08 -10.24
N ALA A 193 -5.17 9.43 -11.01
CA ALA A 193 -5.61 8.64 -12.16
C ALA A 193 -4.53 8.55 -13.27
N ASN A 194 -3.64 9.55 -13.34
CA ASN A 194 -2.58 9.63 -14.34
C ASN A 194 -1.47 10.60 -13.90
N MET A 195 -0.38 10.64 -14.66
CA MET A 195 0.78 11.49 -14.39
C MET A 195 0.47 12.99 -14.40
N LYS A 196 -0.47 13.44 -15.23
CA LYS A 196 -0.86 14.86 -15.30
C LYS A 196 -1.54 15.28 -13.99
N ASP A 197 -2.54 14.53 -13.55
CA ASP A 197 -3.23 14.81 -12.27
C ASP A 197 -2.27 14.72 -11.08
N MET A 198 -1.28 13.81 -11.14
CA MET A 198 -0.20 13.74 -10.14
C MET A 198 0.67 15.00 -10.17
N GLY A 199 1.06 15.48 -11.34
CA GLY A 199 1.84 16.72 -11.48
C GLY A 199 1.09 17.93 -10.90
N GLU A 200 -0.17 18.10 -11.25
CA GLU A 200 -1.04 19.15 -10.71
C GLU A 200 -1.16 19.05 -9.17
N ALA A 201 -1.30 17.84 -8.64
CA ALA A 201 -1.37 17.62 -7.19
C ALA A 201 -0.04 17.95 -6.49
N MET A 202 1.10 17.65 -7.12
CA MET A 202 2.42 17.99 -6.56
C MET A 202 2.65 19.51 -6.58
N ASP A 203 2.19 20.24 -7.60
CA ASP A 203 2.22 21.70 -7.64
C ASP A 203 1.38 22.30 -6.48
N ILE A 204 0.17 21.76 -6.24
CA ILE A 204 -0.67 22.15 -5.10
C ILE A 204 0.04 21.82 -3.79
N PHE A 205 0.58 20.61 -3.64
CA PHE A 205 1.33 20.19 -2.45
C PHE A 205 2.53 21.10 -2.16
N ALA A 206 3.22 21.58 -3.19
CA ALA A 206 4.34 22.49 -3.07
C ALA A 206 3.93 23.94 -2.73
N SER A 207 2.64 24.28 -2.77
CA SER A 207 2.17 25.62 -2.42
C SER A 207 2.45 25.97 -0.94
N SER A 208 2.70 27.26 -0.67
CA SER A 208 3.10 27.73 0.66
C SER A 208 2.05 27.45 1.75
N ASP A 209 0.77 27.43 1.38
CA ASP A 209 -0.32 27.22 2.33
C ASP A 209 -0.43 25.73 2.71
N ILE A 210 -0.32 24.83 1.73
CA ILE A 210 -0.31 23.38 1.97
C ILE A 210 0.95 22.98 2.74
N GLN A 211 2.11 23.47 2.35
CA GLN A 211 3.37 23.19 3.02
C GLN A 211 3.31 23.63 4.49
N ARG A 212 2.77 24.83 4.77
CA ARG A 212 2.61 25.35 6.13
C ARG A 212 1.70 24.45 6.96
N TRP A 213 0.59 23.98 6.36
CA TRP A 213 -0.32 23.07 7.01
C TRP A 213 0.35 21.71 7.32
N VAL A 214 1.07 21.13 6.37
CA VAL A 214 1.79 19.85 6.49
C VAL A 214 2.86 19.95 7.59
N PHE A 215 3.68 21.02 7.58
CA PHE A 215 4.69 21.24 8.61
C PHE A 215 4.11 21.42 10.02
N ALA A 216 2.89 21.96 10.12
CA ALA A 216 2.23 22.11 11.42
C ALA A 216 1.54 20.84 11.92
N ASN A 217 1.03 19.98 11.02
CA ASN A 217 0.09 18.93 11.40
C ASN A 217 0.54 17.49 11.07
N ILE A 218 1.46 17.30 10.12
CA ILE A 218 1.94 15.95 9.72
C ILE A 218 3.42 15.80 10.08
N ALA A 219 4.27 16.68 9.60
CA ALA A 219 5.73 16.57 9.74
C ALA A 219 6.23 16.38 11.18
N PRO A 220 5.64 16.99 12.23
CA PRO A 220 6.07 16.76 13.61
C PRO A 220 5.84 15.33 14.12
N HIS A 221 5.08 14.52 13.39
CA HIS A 221 4.63 13.20 13.82
C HIS A 221 5.24 12.05 13.03
N ILE A 222 6.14 12.36 12.09
CA ILE A 222 6.76 11.37 11.20
C ILE A 222 8.24 11.67 10.95
N ASN A 223 9.01 10.61 10.67
CA ASN A 223 10.31 10.69 10.02
C ASN A 223 10.18 10.02 8.65
N ILE A 224 10.54 10.70 7.56
CA ILE A 224 10.54 10.13 6.22
C ILE A 224 11.81 9.31 6.05
N THR A 225 11.66 8.05 5.62
CA THR A 225 12.78 7.11 5.41
C THR A 225 13.08 6.85 3.93
N ASP A 226 12.06 6.85 3.08
CA ASP A 226 12.17 6.82 1.63
C ASP A 226 10.95 7.48 1.01
N ALA A 227 11.11 8.02 -0.20
CA ALA A 227 10.00 8.59 -0.96
C ALA A 227 10.23 8.44 -2.46
N GLY A 228 9.15 8.37 -3.22
CA GLY A 228 9.24 8.24 -4.66
C GLY A 228 7.90 8.43 -5.36
N VAL A 229 7.97 8.34 -6.68
CA VAL A 229 6.79 8.32 -7.55
C VAL A 229 6.87 7.07 -8.41
N LEU A 230 5.78 6.34 -8.50
CA LEU A 230 5.65 5.15 -9.34
C LEU A 230 4.44 5.27 -10.27
N ALA A 231 4.51 4.59 -11.39
CA ALA A 231 3.38 4.42 -12.30
C ALA A 231 3.09 2.93 -12.47
N PHE A 232 1.81 2.60 -12.51
CA PHE A 232 1.36 1.23 -12.77
C PHE A 232 1.49 0.91 -14.25
N ASN A 233 2.08 -0.24 -14.56
CA ASN A 233 2.35 -0.68 -15.93
C ASN A 233 1.14 -1.43 -16.51
N ASN A 234 0.30 -2.05 -15.66
CA ASN A 234 -0.84 -2.89 -16.03
C ASN A 234 -1.90 -2.95 -14.91
#